data_0f18ef1acf37148cf386528fc62a1229
#
_entry.id   0f18ef1acf37148cf386528fc62a1229
#
_cell.length_a   1.000
_cell.length_b   1.000
_cell.length_c   1.000
_cell.angle_alpha   90.00
_cell.angle_beta   90.00
_cell.angle_gamma   90.00
#
_symmetry.space_group_name_H-M   'P 1'
#
loop_
_entity.id
_entity.type
_entity.pdbx_description
1 polymer ?
#
loop_
_entity_poly.entity_id
_entity_poly.type
_entity_poly.pdbx_seq_one_letter_code
_entity_poly.pdbx_strand_id
1 'polypeptide(L)'
;SLRCTPQLIGPCRDGLQFARDIVNREINSSNDNPLIFTEYDTFIHNGHFQGQYLSLAMDNIATVMTTVSVISDRRIDRFMDASHSVGLPPFLVANDTGLRMGFMPGQFMTSSVVAENRTLCLPASVQSIPSTADFQDVVSFGLIAGRKARKVVRNTNYVLAFELMCGAQAADIRGADRLSPASRALYEATRETVPYLDYDTVIIDYLEEIARRLRQGEFLERVEQVVGPLMMNDTSGGREELAKAA
;
A
#
# COMPACT_ATOMS: atom_id res chain seq x y z
N SER A 1 6.34 -10.50 -12.60
CA SER A 1 5.86 -9.26 -11.94
C SER A 1 5.18 -8.29 -12.92
N LEU A 2 5.67 -8.10 -14.15
CA LEU A 2 5.01 -7.20 -15.11
C LEU A 2 3.73 -7.81 -15.69
N ARG A 3 3.84 -9.00 -16.28
CA ARG A 3 2.71 -9.68 -16.92
C ARG A 3 1.57 -10.02 -15.97
N CYS A 4 1.88 -10.45 -14.74
CA CYS A 4 0.93 -10.90 -13.75
C CYS A 4 0.53 -9.81 -12.73
N THR A 5 0.79 -8.53 -13.03
CA THR A 5 0.40 -7.41 -12.14
C THR A 5 -1.10 -7.46 -11.77
N PRO A 6 -2.05 -7.66 -12.70
CA PRO A 6 -3.47 -7.73 -12.35
C PRO A 6 -3.78 -8.86 -11.35
N GLN A 7 -3.19 -10.05 -11.53
CA GLN A 7 -3.38 -11.22 -10.67
C GLN A 7 -2.72 -11.07 -9.29
N LEU A 8 -1.76 -10.15 -9.15
CA LEU A 8 -1.12 -9.83 -7.87
C LEU A 8 -1.82 -8.69 -7.15
N ILE A 9 -2.26 -7.65 -7.87
CA ILE A 9 -2.89 -6.47 -7.28
C ILE A 9 -4.39 -6.67 -7.08
N GLY A 10 -5.07 -7.44 -7.94
CA GLY A 10 -6.51 -7.73 -7.80
C GLY A 10 -6.86 -8.28 -6.42
N PRO A 11 -6.28 -9.41 -5.97
CA PRO A 11 -6.52 -9.94 -4.63
C PRO A 11 -6.17 -8.98 -3.48
N CYS A 12 -5.18 -8.10 -3.69
CA CYS A 12 -4.87 -7.05 -2.70
C CYS A 12 -6.01 -6.03 -2.57
N ARG A 13 -6.61 -5.62 -3.70
CA ARG A 13 -7.80 -4.74 -3.70
C ARG A 13 -8.98 -5.39 -3.02
N ASP A 14 -9.27 -6.66 -3.33
CA ASP A 14 -10.36 -7.42 -2.70
C ASP A 14 -10.15 -7.55 -1.19
N GLY A 15 -8.91 -7.82 -0.77
CA GLY A 15 -8.54 -7.87 0.65
C GLY A 15 -8.69 -6.52 1.37
N LEU A 16 -8.36 -5.41 0.70
CA LEU A 16 -8.60 -4.06 1.25
C LEU A 16 -10.09 -3.76 1.37
N GLN A 17 -10.91 -4.16 0.38
CA GLN A 17 -12.35 -4.01 0.45
C GLN A 17 -12.95 -4.82 1.61
N PHE A 18 -12.54 -6.08 1.77
CA PHE A 18 -12.94 -6.91 2.91
C PHE A 18 -12.63 -6.23 4.26
N ALA A 19 -11.41 -5.69 4.42
CA ALA A 19 -11.05 -5.00 5.65
C ALA A 19 -11.87 -3.72 5.86
N ARG A 20 -12.13 -2.95 4.80
CA ARG A 20 -12.97 -1.74 4.82
C ARG A 20 -14.39 -2.05 5.29
N ASP A 21 -15.00 -3.12 4.77
CA ASP A 21 -16.37 -3.52 5.11
C ASP A 21 -16.47 -3.90 6.58
N ILE A 22 -15.48 -4.61 7.13
CA ILE A 22 -15.40 -4.94 8.55
C ILE A 22 -15.27 -3.67 9.38
N VAL A 23 -14.31 -2.80 9.08
CA VAL A 23 -14.09 -1.57 9.83
C VAL A 23 -15.33 -0.69 9.81
N ASN A 24 -15.98 -0.51 8.66
CA ASN A 24 -17.21 0.27 8.54
C ASN A 24 -18.36 -0.31 9.37
N ARG A 25 -18.46 -1.61 9.48
CA ARG A 25 -19.45 -2.28 10.33
C ARG A 25 -19.16 -2.04 11.81
N GLU A 26 -17.89 -2.23 12.21
CA GLU A 26 -17.48 -2.10 13.61
C GLU A 26 -17.62 -0.65 14.14
N ILE A 27 -17.23 0.36 13.36
CA ILE A 27 -17.38 1.76 13.79
C ILE A 27 -18.84 2.22 13.88
N ASN A 28 -19.78 1.49 13.26
CA ASN A 28 -21.22 1.76 13.35
C ASN A 28 -21.94 0.79 14.27
N SER A 29 -21.22 -0.02 15.03
CA SER A 29 -21.78 -0.99 15.97
C SER A 29 -21.64 -0.52 17.41
N SER A 30 -22.51 -1.03 18.28
CA SER A 30 -22.38 -0.87 19.73
C SER A 30 -21.49 -2.00 20.27
N ASN A 31 -20.33 -1.65 20.80
CA ASN A 31 -19.24 -2.60 21.06
C ASN A 31 -18.90 -2.76 22.55
N ASP A 32 -19.72 -2.20 23.45
CA ASP A 32 -19.47 -2.27 24.89
C ASP A 32 -20.23 -3.41 25.58
N ASN A 33 -19.90 -3.70 26.82
CA ASN A 33 -20.56 -4.67 27.68
C ASN A 33 -20.64 -4.14 29.11
N PRO A 34 -21.86 -4.00 29.69
CA PRO A 34 -23.16 -4.29 29.07
C PRO A 34 -23.62 -3.21 28.08
N LEU A 35 -24.48 -3.55 27.14
CA LEU A 35 -25.26 -2.58 26.38
C LEU A 35 -26.43 -2.09 27.21
N ILE A 36 -26.60 -0.78 27.34
CA ILE A 36 -27.63 -0.11 28.16
C ILE A 36 -28.71 0.44 27.22
N PHE A 37 -29.94 0.06 27.49
CA PHE A 37 -31.14 0.48 26.75
C PHE A 37 -32.07 1.28 27.68
N THR A 38 -31.82 2.57 27.72
CA THR A 38 -32.58 3.48 28.62
C THR A 38 -34.06 3.53 28.30
N GLU A 39 -34.45 3.36 27.04
CA GLU A 39 -35.86 3.35 26.60
C GLU A 39 -36.65 2.16 27.13
N TYR A 40 -35.94 1.05 27.44
CA TYR A 40 -36.54 -0.19 27.96
C TYR A 40 -36.21 -0.47 29.42
N ASP A 41 -35.52 0.49 30.08
CA ASP A 41 -35.01 0.34 31.46
C ASP A 41 -34.31 -1.00 31.68
N THR A 42 -33.43 -1.36 30.73
CA THR A 42 -32.74 -2.63 30.76
C THR A 42 -31.30 -2.56 30.30
N PHE A 43 -30.53 -3.58 30.59
CA PHE A 43 -29.19 -3.78 30.06
C PHE A 43 -28.99 -5.22 29.65
N ILE A 44 -28.10 -5.45 28.65
CA ILE A 44 -27.84 -6.77 28.11
C ILE A 44 -26.34 -7.04 28.13
N HIS A 45 -25.92 -8.11 28.79
CA HIS A 45 -24.57 -8.63 28.72
C HIS A 45 -24.34 -9.31 27.37
N ASN A 46 -23.17 -9.07 26.79
CA ASN A 46 -22.85 -9.57 25.46
C ASN A 46 -21.33 -9.73 25.28
N GLY A 47 -20.90 -10.19 24.09
CA GLY A 47 -19.52 -10.38 23.69
C GLY A 47 -19.05 -9.39 22.62
N HIS A 48 -19.75 -8.31 22.33
CA HIS A 48 -19.43 -7.36 21.26
C HIS A 48 -18.12 -6.60 21.48
N PHE A 49 -17.62 -6.56 22.71
CA PHE A 49 -16.30 -6.02 23.04
C PHE A 49 -15.13 -6.82 22.45
N GLN A 50 -15.39 -8.05 21.96
CA GLN A 50 -14.34 -8.91 21.37
C GLN A 50 -13.92 -8.38 20.00
N GLY A 51 -12.70 -7.80 19.92
CA GLY A 51 -12.19 -7.14 18.73
C GLY A 51 -11.59 -8.08 17.66
N GLN A 52 -12.00 -9.34 17.58
CA GLN A 52 -11.42 -10.33 16.66
C GLN A 52 -11.63 -9.95 15.19
N TYR A 53 -12.78 -9.37 14.85
CA TYR A 53 -13.05 -8.86 13.50
C TYR A 53 -12.03 -7.81 13.07
N LEU A 54 -11.77 -6.84 13.95
CA LEU A 54 -10.78 -5.78 13.67
C LEU A 54 -9.36 -6.35 13.58
N SER A 55 -9.02 -7.30 14.46
CA SER A 55 -7.69 -7.92 14.43
C SER A 55 -7.41 -8.64 13.11
N LEU A 56 -8.37 -9.46 12.65
CA LEU A 56 -8.28 -10.16 11.37
C LEU A 56 -8.23 -9.18 10.19
N ALA A 57 -9.05 -8.12 10.21
CA ALA A 57 -9.03 -7.10 9.17
C ALA A 57 -7.67 -6.39 9.08
N MET A 58 -7.06 -6.04 10.22
CA MET A 58 -5.75 -5.39 10.26
C MET A 58 -4.62 -6.32 9.83
N ASP A 59 -4.63 -7.58 10.22
CA ASP A 59 -3.65 -8.57 9.74
C ASP A 59 -3.78 -8.79 8.23
N ASN A 60 -5.01 -8.80 7.70
CA ASN A 60 -5.24 -8.84 6.26
C ASN A 60 -4.65 -7.61 5.55
N ILE A 61 -4.86 -6.39 6.07
CA ILE A 61 -4.23 -5.17 5.52
C ILE A 61 -2.71 -5.31 5.50
N ALA A 62 -2.10 -5.78 6.60
CA ALA A 62 -0.66 -5.97 6.66
C ALA A 62 -0.17 -6.95 5.58
N THR A 63 -0.89 -8.04 5.35
CA THR A 63 -0.55 -9.06 4.35
C THR A 63 -0.66 -8.52 2.92
N VAL A 64 -1.78 -7.90 2.56
CA VAL A 64 -1.99 -7.40 1.20
C VAL A 64 -1.05 -6.24 0.87
N MET A 65 -0.79 -5.33 1.82
CA MET A 65 0.14 -4.22 1.61
C MET A 65 1.60 -4.69 1.55
N THR A 66 1.96 -5.74 2.28
CA THR A 66 3.27 -6.39 2.09
C THR A 66 3.41 -6.95 0.69
N THR A 67 2.36 -7.60 0.14
CA THR A 67 2.35 -8.09 -1.26
C THR A 67 2.56 -6.94 -2.25
N VAL A 68 1.88 -5.80 -2.06
CA VAL A 68 2.08 -4.59 -2.87
C VAL A 68 3.53 -4.11 -2.80
N SER A 69 4.13 -4.06 -1.60
CA SER A 69 5.52 -3.64 -1.44
C SER A 69 6.51 -4.59 -2.12
N VAL A 70 6.26 -5.91 -2.05
CA VAL A 70 7.09 -6.92 -2.73
C VAL A 70 7.06 -6.76 -4.24
N ILE A 71 5.89 -6.58 -4.85
CA ILE A 71 5.81 -6.42 -6.31
C ILE A 71 6.44 -5.11 -6.77
N SER A 72 6.29 -4.03 -6.00
CA SER A 72 6.93 -2.75 -6.27
C SER A 72 8.46 -2.88 -6.21
N ASP A 73 9.00 -3.50 -5.17
CA ASP A 73 10.44 -3.76 -5.04
C ASP A 73 10.98 -4.61 -6.22
N ARG A 74 10.21 -5.58 -6.71
CA ARG A 74 10.60 -6.35 -7.92
C ARG A 74 10.60 -5.53 -9.20
N ARG A 75 9.77 -4.48 -9.31
CA ARG A 75 9.83 -3.54 -10.45
C ARG A 75 11.00 -2.56 -10.30
N ILE A 76 11.30 -2.12 -9.09
CA ILE A 76 12.51 -1.33 -8.80
C ILE A 76 13.78 -2.10 -9.20
N ASP A 77 13.88 -3.37 -8.79
CA ASP A 77 14.99 -4.23 -9.14
C ASP A 77 15.23 -4.31 -10.67
N ARG A 78 14.16 -4.34 -11.46
CA ARG A 78 14.26 -4.32 -12.93
C ARG A 78 14.79 -3.00 -13.50
N PHE A 79 14.56 -1.89 -12.83
CA PHE A 79 15.17 -0.62 -13.22
C PHE A 79 16.66 -0.58 -12.90
N MET A 80 17.10 -1.25 -11.84
CA MET A 80 18.49 -1.24 -11.38
C MET A 80 19.41 -2.14 -12.20
N ASP A 81 18.87 -3.25 -12.73
CA ASP A 81 19.62 -4.26 -13.47
C ASP A 81 19.56 -4.05 -14.98
N ALA A 82 20.67 -3.63 -15.58
CA ALA A 82 20.78 -3.40 -17.02
C ALA A 82 20.43 -4.64 -17.87
N SER A 83 20.60 -5.86 -17.34
CA SER A 83 20.24 -7.10 -18.06
C SER A 83 18.73 -7.28 -18.20
N HIS A 84 17.94 -6.67 -17.31
CA HIS A 84 16.48 -6.76 -17.29
C HIS A 84 15.76 -5.46 -17.72
N SER A 85 16.46 -4.33 -17.73
CA SER A 85 15.87 -3.02 -18.00
C SER A 85 15.75 -2.68 -19.49
N VAL A 86 16.25 -3.53 -20.37
CA VAL A 86 16.18 -3.36 -21.84
C VAL A 86 16.72 -2.00 -22.29
N GLY A 87 18.01 -1.72 -22.02
CA GLY A 87 18.73 -0.53 -22.49
C GLY A 87 18.68 0.68 -21.58
N LEU A 88 18.18 0.56 -20.35
CA LEU A 88 18.48 1.56 -19.32
C LEU A 88 19.87 1.31 -18.72
N PRO A 89 20.60 2.36 -18.33
CA PRO A 89 21.89 2.18 -17.68
C PRO A 89 21.72 1.53 -16.28
N PRO A 90 22.75 0.84 -15.78
CA PRO A 90 22.71 0.26 -14.43
C PRO A 90 22.37 1.34 -13.40
N PHE A 91 21.52 1.02 -12.46
CA PHE A 91 21.07 1.91 -11.38
C PHE A 91 20.50 3.26 -11.85
N LEU A 92 20.05 3.35 -13.11
CA LEU A 92 19.56 4.58 -13.76
C LEU A 92 20.58 5.73 -13.72
N VAL A 93 21.87 5.41 -13.74
CA VAL A 93 22.95 6.39 -13.79
C VAL A 93 22.98 7.03 -15.17
N ALA A 94 22.75 8.32 -15.23
CA ALA A 94 22.69 9.06 -16.49
C ALA A 94 24.08 9.25 -17.13
N ASN A 95 25.08 9.53 -16.30
CA ASN A 95 26.45 9.84 -16.72
C ASN A 95 27.46 9.12 -15.83
N ASP A 96 28.66 8.91 -16.36
CA ASP A 96 29.79 8.35 -15.61
C ASP A 96 29.49 7.01 -14.93
N THR A 97 28.86 6.09 -15.65
CA THR A 97 28.57 4.73 -15.18
C THR A 97 29.84 4.07 -14.63
N GLY A 98 29.77 3.58 -13.39
CA GLY A 98 30.90 2.99 -12.66
C GLY A 98 31.59 3.96 -11.69
N LEU A 99 31.36 5.26 -11.81
CA LEU A 99 31.81 6.28 -10.84
C LEU A 99 30.67 6.81 -9.96
N ARG A 100 29.42 6.65 -10.41
CA ARG A 100 28.21 7.11 -9.74
C ARG A 100 27.41 5.95 -9.20
N MET A 101 26.73 6.19 -8.09
CA MET A 101 25.85 5.18 -7.44
C MET A 101 24.41 5.23 -7.99
N GLY A 102 23.98 6.40 -8.49
CA GLY A 102 22.62 6.59 -8.98
C GLY A 102 21.56 6.22 -7.95
N PHE A 103 20.59 5.38 -8.34
CA PHE A 103 19.49 4.94 -7.49
C PHE A 103 19.82 3.70 -6.62
N MET A 104 21.04 3.14 -6.68
CA MET A 104 21.44 1.96 -5.93
C MET A 104 21.18 2.08 -4.41
N PRO A 105 21.52 3.21 -3.72
CA PRO A 105 21.27 3.34 -2.28
C PRO A 105 19.78 3.26 -1.92
N GLY A 106 18.90 3.76 -2.79
CA GLY A 106 17.45 3.66 -2.60
C GLY A 106 16.94 2.22 -2.71
N GLN A 107 17.56 1.38 -3.54
CA GLN A 107 17.23 -0.05 -3.61
C GLN A 107 17.57 -0.76 -2.29
N PHE A 108 18.68 -0.46 -1.65
CA PHE A 108 18.98 -0.99 -0.31
C PHE A 108 17.88 -0.62 0.70
N MET A 109 17.41 0.62 0.67
CA MET A 109 16.32 1.08 1.52
C MET A 109 15.04 0.28 1.24
N THR A 110 14.61 0.15 -0.03
CA THR A 110 13.35 -0.56 -0.34
C THR A 110 13.42 -2.04 0.03
N SER A 111 14.54 -2.71 -0.24
CA SER A 111 14.74 -4.12 0.13
C SER A 111 14.70 -4.32 1.65
N SER A 112 15.32 -3.42 2.42
CA SER A 112 15.28 -3.43 3.88
C SER A 112 13.86 -3.24 4.42
N VAL A 113 13.14 -2.25 3.89
CA VAL A 113 11.76 -1.94 4.26
C VAL A 113 10.81 -3.10 3.93
N VAL A 114 10.99 -3.75 2.77
CA VAL A 114 10.20 -4.93 2.40
C VAL A 114 10.51 -6.12 3.29
N ALA A 115 11.77 -6.31 3.70
CA ALA A 115 12.14 -7.34 4.68
C ALA A 115 11.46 -7.08 6.04
N GLU A 116 11.43 -5.84 6.52
CA GLU A 116 10.66 -5.46 7.72
C GLU A 116 9.17 -5.77 7.55
N ASN A 117 8.55 -5.41 6.42
CA ASN A 117 7.15 -5.69 6.17
C ASN A 117 6.82 -7.19 6.27
N ARG A 118 7.70 -8.07 5.78
CA ARG A 118 7.53 -9.53 5.90
C ARG A 118 7.49 -10.01 7.35
N THR A 119 8.23 -9.39 8.24
CA THR A 119 8.15 -9.72 9.67
C THR A 119 6.90 -9.15 10.32
N LEU A 120 6.50 -7.94 9.92
CA LEU A 120 5.32 -7.28 10.45
C LEU A 120 4.00 -7.92 10.00
N CYS A 121 3.96 -8.62 8.87
CA CYS A 121 2.73 -9.27 8.39
C CYS A 121 2.43 -10.63 9.05
N LEU A 122 3.24 -11.08 10.00
CA LEU A 122 2.87 -12.23 10.84
C LEU A 122 1.59 -11.91 11.62
N PRO A 123 0.54 -12.77 11.57
CA PRO A 123 -0.73 -12.44 12.18
C PRO A 123 -0.64 -12.26 13.69
N ALA A 124 -1.22 -11.18 14.23
CA ALA A 124 -1.39 -10.99 15.67
C ALA A 124 -2.70 -11.63 16.18
N SER A 125 -3.69 -11.72 15.33
CA SER A 125 -5.02 -12.24 15.64
C SER A 125 -5.06 -13.69 16.11
N VAL A 126 -4.01 -14.46 15.84
CA VAL A 126 -3.87 -15.87 16.23
C VAL A 126 -2.93 -16.10 17.42
N GLN A 127 -2.39 -15.01 18.01
CA GLN A 127 -1.36 -15.05 19.06
C GLN A 127 -1.93 -14.94 20.48
N SER A 128 -3.20 -15.28 20.69
CA SER A 128 -3.87 -15.11 21.97
C SER A 128 -3.06 -15.69 23.14
N ILE A 129 -3.06 -14.97 24.25
CA ILE A 129 -2.45 -15.38 25.52
C ILE A 129 -3.50 -15.19 26.61
N PRO A 130 -3.85 -16.24 27.41
CA PRO A 130 -4.79 -16.08 28.50
C PRO A 130 -4.22 -15.14 29.58
N SER A 131 -5.09 -14.39 30.21
CA SER A 131 -4.71 -13.47 31.27
C SER A 131 -5.82 -13.37 32.33
N THR A 132 -5.54 -12.69 33.46
CA THR A 132 -6.52 -12.45 34.53
C THR A 132 -7.10 -13.76 35.07
N ALA A 133 -6.24 -14.75 35.34
CA ALA A 133 -6.62 -16.10 35.81
C ALA A 133 -7.67 -16.75 34.88
N ASP A 134 -7.41 -16.70 33.56
CA ASP A 134 -8.22 -17.23 32.47
C ASP A 134 -9.59 -16.55 32.29
N PHE A 135 -9.85 -15.45 32.98
CA PHE A 135 -11.05 -14.67 32.73
C PHE A 135 -11.05 -14.09 31.31
N GLN A 136 -9.84 -13.76 30.78
CA GLN A 136 -9.58 -13.40 29.40
C GLN A 136 -8.80 -14.56 28.74
N ASP A 137 -9.50 -15.57 28.31
CA ASP A 137 -8.93 -16.81 27.72
C ASP A 137 -8.54 -16.66 26.25
N VAL A 138 -9.30 -15.87 25.48
CA VAL A 138 -8.99 -15.53 24.08
C VAL A 138 -9.00 -14.03 23.90
N VAL A 139 -7.82 -13.47 23.62
CA VAL A 139 -7.61 -12.03 23.39
C VAL A 139 -7.29 -11.79 21.93
N SER A 140 -7.96 -10.82 21.30
CA SER A 140 -7.87 -10.56 19.87
C SER A 140 -6.57 -9.88 19.41
N PHE A 141 -5.86 -9.17 20.29
CA PHE A 141 -4.71 -8.32 19.96
C PHE A 141 -4.93 -7.31 18.82
N GLY A 142 -6.15 -6.80 18.67
CA GLY A 142 -6.54 -5.86 17.61
C GLY A 142 -5.66 -4.61 17.56
N LEU A 143 -5.25 -4.06 18.72
CA LEU A 143 -4.35 -2.91 18.77
C LEU A 143 -2.95 -3.26 18.21
N ILE A 144 -2.44 -4.44 18.49
CA ILE A 144 -1.14 -4.91 17.96
C ILE A 144 -1.25 -5.08 16.45
N ALA A 145 -2.29 -5.75 15.96
CA ALA A 145 -2.55 -5.92 14.53
C ALA A 145 -2.66 -4.55 13.83
N GLY A 146 -3.42 -3.61 14.38
CA GLY A 146 -3.58 -2.26 13.83
C GLY A 146 -2.28 -1.45 13.78
N ARG A 147 -1.45 -1.52 14.81
CA ARG A 147 -0.13 -0.86 14.82
C ARG A 147 0.81 -1.44 13.76
N LYS A 148 0.82 -2.75 13.58
CA LYS A 148 1.58 -3.45 12.54
C LYS A 148 1.10 -3.06 11.15
N ALA A 149 -0.21 -3.13 10.89
CA ALA A 149 -0.80 -2.72 9.63
C ALA A 149 -0.45 -1.27 9.27
N ARG A 150 -0.58 -0.32 10.22
CA ARG A 150 -0.18 1.08 10.04
C ARG A 150 1.29 1.22 9.64
N LYS A 151 2.19 0.46 10.26
CA LYS A 151 3.62 0.49 9.94
C LYS A 151 3.87 -0.05 8.54
N VAL A 152 3.25 -1.18 8.18
CA VAL A 152 3.35 -1.78 6.83
C VAL A 152 2.85 -0.83 5.76
N VAL A 153 1.70 -0.18 5.96
CA VAL A 153 1.17 0.82 5.02
C VAL A 153 2.15 1.98 4.84
N ARG A 154 2.70 2.52 5.94
CA ARG A 154 3.71 3.57 5.88
C ARG A 154 4.95 3.12 5.10
N ASN A 155 5.47 1.97 5.39
CA ASN A 155 6.63 1.38 4.73
C ASN A 155 6.37 1.19 3.22
N THR A 156 5.20 0.68 2.87
CA THR A 156 4.81 0.47 1.46
C THR A 156 4.75 1.78 0.69
N ASN A 157 4.31 2.88 1.32
CA ASN A 157 4.33 4.21 0.68
C ASN A 157 5.74 4.66 0.31
N TYR A 158 6.76 4.36 1.12
CA TYR A 158 8.14 4.68 0.77
C TYR A 158 8.65 3.85 -0.42
N VAL A 159 8.29 2.57 -0.48
CA VAL A 159 8.65 1.71 -1.61
C VAL A 159 8.01 2.22 -2.90
N LEU A 160 6.72 2.58 -2.86
CA LEU A 160 6.00 3.16 -4.00
C LEU A 160 6.55 4.54 -4.40
N ALA A 161 6.90 5.38 -3.43
CA ALA A 161 7.52 6.68 -3.70
C ALA A 161 8.83 6.52 -4.45
N PHE A 162 9.68 5.60 -4.02
CA PHE A 162 10.93 5.32 -4.70
C PHE A 162 10.72 4.71 -6.09
N GLU A 163 9.70 3.85 -6.26
CA GLU A 163 9.32 3.34 -7.58
C GLU A 163 8.93 4.45 -8.55
N LEU A 164 8.15 5.45 -8.09
CA LEU A 164 7.80 6.63 -8.90
C LEU A 164 9.03 7.44 -9.32
N MET A 165 9.98 7.64 -8.41
CA MET A 165 11.24 8.32 -8.71
C MET A 165 12.03 7.55 -9.78
N CYS A 166 12.15 6.22 -9.63
CA CYS A 166 12.81 5.37 -10.64
C CYS A 166 12.10 5.43 -11.99
N GLY A 167 10.77 5.36 -11.98
CA GLY A 167 9.95 5.44 -13.20
C GLY A 167 10.11 6.77 -13.93
N ALA A 168 10.15 7.89 -13.20
CA ALA A 168 10.37 9.20 -13.78
C ALA A 168 11.78 9.34 -14.39
N GLN A 169 12.82 8.86 -13.68
CA GLN A 169 14.19 8.86 -14.20
C GLN A 169 14.33 7.99 -15.45
N ALA A 170 13.73 6.81 -15.45
CA ALA A 170 13.74 5.92 -16.60
C ALA A 170 13.00 6.51 -17.81
N ALA A 171 11.90 7.26 -17.56
CA ALA A 171 11.15 7.94 -18.61
C ALA A 171 11.98 9.03 -19.30
N ASP A 172 12.74 9.84 -18.54
CA ASP A 172 13.64 10.83 -19.14
C ASP A 172 14.72 10.19 -20.01
N ILE A 173 15.35 9.11 -19.50
CA ILE A 173 16.42 8.42 -20.24
C ILE A 173 15.88 7.82 -21.56
N ARG A 174 14.63 7.37 -21.60
CA ARG A 174 14.00 6.74 -22.78
C ARG A 174 13.25 7.69 -23.70
N GLY A 175 12.96 8.90 -23.27
CA GLY A 175 12.09 9.86 -23.93
C GLY A 175 10.68 9.81 -23.37
N ALA A 176 10.35 10.81 -22.53
CA ALA A 176 9.05 10.92 -21.86
C ALA A 176 7.89 11.21 -22.83
N ASP A 177 8.18 11.60 -24.08
CA ASP A 177 7.22 11.82 -25.16
C ASP A 177 6.39 10.57 -25.51
N ARG A 178 6.91 9.37 -25.21
CA ARG A 178 6.28 8.08 -25.47
C ARG A 178 5.28 7.62 -24.40
N LEU A 179 5.15 8.37 -23.32
CA LEU A 179 4.23 8.04 -22.22
C LEU A 179 2.78 8.20 -22.67
N SER A 180 1.91 7.26 -22.22
CA SER A 180 0.46 7.43 -22.34
C SER A 180 -0.02 8.64 -21.53
N PRO A 181 -1.22 9.20 -21.80
CA PRO A 181 -1.73 10.35 -21.04
C PRO A 181 -1.70 10.17 -19.53
N ALA A 182 -2.15 8.99 -19.03
CA ALA A 182 -2.12 8.67 -17.60
C ALA A 182 -0.70 8.59 -17.03
N SER A 183 0.22 7.91 -17.74
CA SER A 183 1.61 7.79 -17.31
C SER A 183 2.34 9.12 -17.37
N ARG A 184 2.01 9.98 -18.33
CA ARG A 184 2.54 11.34 -18.44
C ARG A 184 2.10 12.20 -17.25
N ALA A 185 0.81 12.18 -16.89
CA ALA A 185 0.31 12.90 -15.72
C ALA A 185 1.04 12.49 -14.44
N LEU A 186 1.28 11.19 -14.27
CA LEU A 186 2.03 10.65 -13.13
C LEU A 186 3.51 11.08 -13.14
N TYR A 187 4.13 11.04 -14.31
CA TYR A 187 5.51 11.50 -14.53
C TYR A 187 5.65 12.99 -14.20
N GLU A 188 4.80 13.85 -14.76
CA GLU A 188 4.81 15.29 -14.53
C GLU A 188 4.59 15.62 -13.05
N ALA A 189 3.62 14.99 -12.40
CA ALA A 189 3.38 15.13 -10.96
C ALA A 189 4.60 14.72 -10.12
N THR A 190 5.35 13.69 -10.54
CA THR A 190 6.59 13.28 -9.88
C THR A 190 7.69 14.33 -10.09
N ARG A 191 7.81 14.86 -11.30
CA ARG A 191 8.83 15.87 -11.66
C ARG A 191 8.61 17.24 -11.02
N GLU A 192 7.39 17.56 -10.58
CA GLU A 192 7.15 18.74 -9.74
C GLU A 192 7.94 18.69 -8.41
N THR A 193 8.26 17.50 -7.93
CA THR A 193 8.97 17.29 -6.66
C THR A 193 10.43 16.88 -6.87
N VAL A 194 10.66 15.95 -7.81
CA VAL A 194 11.97 15.32 -8.01
C VAL A 194 12.57 15.80 -9.33
N PRO A 195 13.69 16.52 -9.33
CA PRO A 195 14.38 16.88 -10.57
C PRO A 195 14.98 15.64 -11.25
N TYR A 196 15.41 15.80 -12.51
CA TYR A 196 16.26 14.80 -13.13
C TYR A 196 17.58 14.70 -12.36
N LEU A 197 17.95 13.48 -11.97
CA LEU A 197 19.15 13.25 -11.17
C LEU A 197 20.30 12.82 -12.09
N ASP A 198 21.15 13.75 -12.44
CA ASP A 198 22.38 13.54 -13.21
C ASP A 198 23.63 13.34 -12.33
N TYR A 199 23.52 13.64 -11.04
CA TYR A 199 24.54 13.43 -10.02
C TYR A 199 23.98 12.74 -8.79
N ASP A 200 24.87 12.04 -8.06
CA ASP A 200 24.52 11.48 -6.75
C ASP A 200 24.14 12.61 -5.79
N THR A 201 22.98 12.51 -5.19
CA THR A 201 22.44 13.50 -4.27
C THR A 201 21.66 12.83 -3.13
N VAL A 202 21.44 13.60 -2.07
CA VAL A 202 20.57 13.14 -0.97
C VAL A 202 19.11 13.20 -1.44
N ILE A 203 18.44 12.06 -1.45
CA ILE A 203 17.09 11.91 -2.01
C ILE A 203 15.98 11.85 -0.95
N ILE A 204 16.34 11.93 0.34
CA ILE A 204 15.36 11.67 1.42
C ILE A 204 14.22 12.68 1.40
N ASP A 205 14.49 13.95 1.16
CA ASP A 205 13.46 14.99 1.15
C ASP A 205 12.47 14.80 0.00
N TYR A 206 12.97 14.39 -1.17
CA TYR A 206 12.13 14.04 -2.32
C TYR A 206 11.25 12.80 -2.00
N LEU A 207 11.85 11.79 -1.39
CA LEU A 207 11.15 10.56 -1.01
C LEU A 207 10.02 10.83 -0.01
N GLU A 208 10.29 11.63 1.03
CA GLU A 208 9.29 12.02 2.04
C GLU A 208 8.13 12.80 1.41
N GLU A 209 8.43 13.74 0.52
CA GLU A 209 7.39 14.53 -0.14
C GLU A 209 6.55 13.70 -1.10
N ILE A 210 7.14 12.83 -1.92
CA ILE A 210 6.38 11.90 -2.77
C ILE A 210 5.52 10.97 -1.91
N ALA A 211 6.06 10.41 -0.82
CA ALA A 211 5.30 9.56 0.08
C ALA A 211 4.14 10.31 0.77
N ARG A 212 4.31 11.61 1.09
CA ARG A 212 3.24 12.47 1.60
C ARG A 212 2.13 12.64 0.55
N ARG A 213 2.48 13.01 -0.67
CA ARG A 213 1.55 13.23 -1.79
C ARG A 213 0.79 11.95 -2.15
N LEU A 214 1.45 10.78 -2.10
CA LEU A 214 0.79 9.48 -2.26
C LEU A 214 -0.31 9.26 -1.22
N ARG A 215 -0.01 9.53 0.06
CA ARG A 215 -1.00 9.38 1.15
C ARG A 215 -2.17 10.33 1.02
N GLN A 216 -1.99 11.48 0.41
CA GLN A 216 -3.03 12.48 0.19
C GLN A 216 -3.86 12.23 -1.06
N GLY A 217 -3.48 11.25 -1.90
CA GLY A 217 -4.20 10.91 -3.13
C GLY A 217 -3.88 11.82 -4.33
N GLU A 218 -2.95 12.77 -4.19
CA GLU A 218 -2.65 13.77 -5.22
C GLU A 218 -2.27 13.15 -6.57
N PHE A 219 -1.52 12.05 -6.58
CA PHE A 219 -1.15 11.36 -7.83
C PHE A 219 -2.35 10.74 -8.52
N LEU A 220 -3.29 10.17 -7.75
CA LEU A 220 -4.53 9.62 -8.29
C LEU A 220 -5.38 10.72 -8.91
N GLU A 221 -5.57 11.82 -8.19
CA GLU A 221 -6.33 12.98 -8.68
C GLU A 221 -5.76 13.54 -9.99
N ARG A 222 -4.43 13.66 -10.09
CA ARG A 222 -3.75 14.15 -11.31
C ARG A 222 -3.98 13.21 -12.50
N VAL A 223 -3.98 11.90 -12.28
CA VAL A 223 -4.26 10.92 -13.32
C VAL A 223 -5.73 11.00 -13.74
N GLU A 224 -6.66 11.04 -12.79
CA GLU A 224 -8.10 11.09 -13.06
C GLU A 224 -8.55 12.38 -13.76
N GLN A 225 -7.88 13.50 -13.53
CA GLN A 225 -8.11 14.75 -14.28
C GLN A 225 -7.84 14.60 -15.77
N VAL A 226 -6.97 13.69 -16.17
CA VAL A 226 -6.57 13.49 -17.58
C VAL A 226 -7.36 12.37 -18.26
N VAL A 227 -7.62 11.27 -17.54
CA VAL A 227 -8.23 10.07 -18.13
C VAL A 227 -9.65 9.80 -17.65
N GLY A 228 -10.18 10.65 -16.77
CA GLY A 228 -11.46 10.42 -16.09
C GLY A 228 -11.31 9.50 -14.87
N PRO A 229 -12.39 9.33 -14.09
CA PRO A 229 -12.39 8.51 -12.90
C PRO A 229 -11.92 7.08 -13.19
N LEU A 230 -10.93 6.61 -12.45
CA LEU A 230 -10.53 5.21 -12.51
C LEU A 230 -11.56 4.38 -11.75
N MET A 231 -12.13 3.37 -12.42
CA MET A 231 -13.13 2.50 -11.80
C MET A 231 -12.57 1.85 -10.54
N MET A 232 -12.92 2.41 -9.41
CA MET A 232 -12.87 1.73 -8.13
C MET A 232 -14.07 0.79 -8.13
N ASN A 233 -13.87 -0.51 -7.95
CA ASN A 233 -14.98 -1.46 -7.87
C ASN A 233 -15.92 -1.03 -6.75
N ASP A 234 -16.95 -0.29 -7.10
CA ASP A 234 -18.13 -0.17 -6.28
C ASP A 234 -18.93 -1.45 -6.51
N THR A 235 -18.71 -2.44 -5.65
CA THR A 235 -19.38 -3.74 -5.72
C THR A 235 -20.88 -3.65 -5.42
N SER A 236 -21.40 -2.47 -5.08
CA SER A 236 -22.83 -2.22 -4.88
C SER A 236 -23.63 -2.11 -6.18
N GLY A 237 -23.03 -1.61 -7.28
CA GLY A 237 -23.71 -1.45 -8.57
C GLY A 237 -23.53 -2.60 -9.57
N GLY A 238 -22.40 -3.28 -9.55
CA GLY A 238 -22.05 -4.31 -10.57
C GLY A 238 -22.86 -5.60 -10.50
N ARG A 239 -23.52 -5.90 -9.38
CA ARG A 239 -24.41 -7.08 -9.27
C ARG A 239 -25.74 -6.89 -9.95
N GLU A 240 -26.25 -5.66 -10.03
CA GLU A 240 -27.51 -5.37 -10.70
C GLU A 240 -27.38 -5.36 -12.24
N GLU A 241 -26.24 -4.96 -12.78
CA GLU A 241 -26.00 -4.99 -14.22
C GLU A 241 -25.76 -6.41 -14.75
N LEU A 242 -25.04 -7.24 -14.01
CA LEU A 242 -24.84 -8.66 -14.36
C LEU A 242 -26.14 -9.49 -14.27
N ALA A 243 -27.02 -9.15 -13.33
CA ALA A 243 -28.33 -9.79 -13.21
C ALA A 243 -29.32 -9.38 -14.32
N LYS A 244 -29.08 -8.24 -14.98
CA LYS A 244 -29.89 -7.79 -16.13
C LYS A 244 -29.38 -8.30 -17.49
N ALA A 245 -28.12 -8.82 -17.51
CA ALA A 245 -27.48 -9.35 -18.72
C ALA A 245 -27.51 -10.89 -18.83
N ALA A 246 -28.03 -11.59 -17.81
CA ALA A 246 -28.27 -13.04 -17.78
C ALA A 246 -29.77 -13.34 -17.92
#